data_56b48a78f230941e4218fc0a5b947a95
#
_entry.id   56b48a78f230941e4218fc0a5b947a95
#
_cell.length_a   1.000
_cell.length_b   1.000
_cell.length_c   1.000
_cell.angle_alpha   90.00
_cell.angle_beta   90.00
_cell.angle_gamma   90.00
#
_symmetry.space_group_name_H-M   'P 1'
#
loop_
_entity.id
_entity.type
_entity.pdbx_description
1 polymer ?
#
loop_
_entity_poly.entity_id
_entity_poly.type
_entity_poly.pdbx_seq_one_letter_code
_entity_poly.pdbx_strand_id
1 'polypeptide(L)'
;MSSLPHFPPAGAFSGTEARPDAGAPAHPLLRLAWLAIREQLDRRDPRRLLDALARPRLPQACFVSLKLGGRLRGCIGTILPVHPSLEAEIVANAIASSQRDPRFPPVTRAELERIRVSVDVLSLPEDIPSASLLDPRRYGVIVSSGARSGVLLPDLPGVDTPARQIAICRDKGDIPPDAPIALQRFTVERIGS
;
A
#
# COMPACT_ATOMS: atom_id res chain seq x y z
N MET A 1 -53.95 -39.26 -26.97
CA MET A 1 -53.27 -38.17 -27.73
C MET A 1 -53.06 -37.04 -26.72
N SER A 2 -51.90 -36.99 -26.13
CA SER A 2 -51.57 -36.07 -25.05
C SER A 2 -50.74 -34.92 -25.62
N SER A 3 -51.29 -33.71 -25.56
CA SER A 3 -50.64 -32.47 -26.03
C SER A 3 -49.60 -32.01 -25.01
N LEU A 4 -48.35 -31.88 -25.46
CA LEU A 4 -47.24 -31.32 -24.72
C LEU A 4 -47.37 -29.78 -24.61
N PRO A 5 -47.02 -29.14 -23.47
CA PRO A 5 -47.04 -27.69 -23.35
C PRO A 5 -45.88 -27.07 -24.12
N HIS A 6 -46.18 -26.01 -24.84
CA HIS A 6 -45.26 -25.18 -25.62
C HIS A 6 -44.48 -24.25 -24.68
N PHE A 7 -43.13 -24.38 -24.60
CA PHE A 7 -42.26 -23.45 -23.91
C PHE A 7 -41.91 -22.27 -24.85
N PRO A 8 -42.01 -21.02 -24.41
CA PRO A 8 -41.55 -19.89 -25.21
C PRO A 8 -40.03 -19.86 -25.28
N PRO A 9 -39.42 -19.30 -26.33
CA PRO A 9 -37.98 -19.21 -26.48
C PRO A 9 -37.40 -18.24 -25.45
N ALA A 10 -36.25 -18.64 -24.88
CA ALA A 10 -35.47 -17.83 -23.94
C ALA A 10 -35.11 -16.48 -24.59
N GLY A 11 -35.72 -15.43 -24.05
CA GLY A 11 -35.35 -14.05 -24.39
C GLY A 11 -33.89 -13.78 -24.00
N ALA A 12 -33.13 -13.29 -24.95
CA ALA A 12 -31.75 -12.86 -24.75
C ALA A 12 -31.69 -11.69 -23.75
N PHE A 13 -31.25 -11.96 -22.55
CA PHE A 13 -30.79 -10.92 -21.63
C PHE A 13 -29.40 -10.45 -22.09
N SER A 14 -29.35 -9.48 -23.01
CA SER A 14 -28.18 -8.68 -23.29
C SER A 14 -28.10 -7.51 -22.32
N GLY A 15 -27.80 -7.83 -21.07
CA GLY A 15 -27.35 -6.84 -20.10
C GLY A 15 -25.91 -7.19 -19.79
N THR A 16 -24.94 -6.43 -20.30
CA THR A 16 -23.57 -6.44 -19.84
C THR A 16 -23.57 -5.88 -18.42
N GLU A 17 -23.92 -6.71 -17.44
CA GLU A 17 -23.61 -6.39 -16.05
C GLU A 17 -22.09 -6.35 -15.97
N ALA A 18 -21.54 -5.14 -15.88
CA ALA A 18 -20.12 -4.91 -15.58
C ALA A 18 -19.80 -5.75 -14.34
N ARG A 19 -18.88 -6.71 -14.47
CA ARG A 19 -18.44 -7.53 -13.33
C ARG A 19 -18.06 -6.57 -12.21
N PRO A 20 -18.62 -6.72 -10.99
CA PRO A 20 -18.46 -5.75 -9.91
C PRO A 20 -17.00 -5.49 -9.51
N ASP A 21 -16.08 -6.34 -9.95
CA ASP A 21 -14.64 -6.29 -9.68
C ASP A 21 -13.78 -6.08 -10.94
N ALA A 22 -14.34 -5.54 -12.01
CA ALA A 22 -13.57 -5.18 -13.19
C ALA A 22 -12.46 -4.19 -12.80
N GLY A 23 -11.18 -4.54 -13.11
CA GLY A 23 -10.01 -3.75 -12.72
C GLY A 23 -9.36 -4.15 -11.39
N ALA A 24 -9.98 -5.01 -10.58
CA ALA A 24 -9.38 -5.48 -9.33
C ALA A 24 -8.13 -6.36 -9.59
N PRO A 25 -7.02 -6.14 -8.85
CA PRO A 25 -5.82 -6.97 -8.97
C PRO A 25 -6.06 -8.42 -8.56
N ALA A 26 -5.30 -9.36 -9.15
CA ALA A 26 -5.38 -10.78 -8.82
C ALA A 26 -4.76 -11.12 -7.46
N HIS A 27 -3.66 -10.45 -7.07
CA HIS A 27 -2.98 -10.73 -5.82
C HIS A 27 -3.85 -10.33 -4.61
N PRO A 28 -4.05 -11.21 -3.59
CA PRO A 28 -5.01 -10.98 -2.50
C PRO A 28 -4.82 -9.65 -1.75
N LEU A 29 -3.59 -9.27 -1.41
CA LEU A 29 -3.32 -8.01 -0.68
C LEU A 29 -3.56 -6.77 -1.55
N LEU A 30 -3.23 -6.83 -2.85
CA LEU A 30 -3.52 -5.75 -3.79
C LEU A 30 -5.03 -5.61 -4.00
N ARG A 31 -5.72 -6.75 -4.12
CA ARG A 31 -7.18 -6.79 -4.23
C ARG A 31 -7.84 -6.20 -3.00
N LEU A 32 -7.36 -6.53 -1.79
CA LEU A 32 -7.86 -5.96 -0.53
C LEU A 32 -7.72 -4.44 -0.52
N ALA A 33 -6.54 -3.91 -0.87
CA ALA A 33 -6.30 -2.46 -0.94
C ALA A 33 -7.23 -1.79 -1.96
N TRP A 34 -7.39 -2.38 -3.15
CA TRP A 34 -8.28 -1.86 -4.20
C TRP A 34 -9.75 -1.88 -3.76
N LEU A 35 -10.20 -2.97 -3.13
CA LEU A 35 -11.56 -3.09 -2.58
C LEU A 35 -11.81 -2.06 -1.48
N ALA A 36 -10.84 -1.83 -0.58
CA ALA A 36 -10.95 -0.82 0.47
C ALA A 36 -11.17 0.58 -0.10
N ILE A 37 -10.46 0.95 -1.15
CA ILE A 37 -10.66 2.21 -1.87
C ILE A 37 -12.06 2.25 -2.49
N ARG A 38 -12.50 1.17 -3.12
CA ARG A 38 -13.84 1.08 -3.73
C ARG A 38 -14.95 1.26 -2.69
N GLU A 39 -14.88 0.52 -1.58
CA GLU A 39 -15.89 0.63 -0.51
C GLU A 39 -15.95 2.06 0.04
N GLN A 40 -14.78 2.69 0.24
CA GLN A 40 -14.70 4.09 0.67
C GLN A 40 -15.36 5.05 -0.33
N LEU A 41 -15.11 4.88 -1.63
CA LEU A 41 -15.72 5.71 -2.67
C LEU A 41 -17.23 5.49 -2.80
N ASP A 42 -17.69 4.27 -2.54
CA ASP A 42 -19.10 3.90 -2.53
C ASP A 42 -19.81 4.24 -1.19
N ARG A 43 -19.11 4.93 -0.26
CA ARG A 43 -19.58 5.31 1.07
C ARG A 43 -20.01 4.12 1.93
N ARG A 44 -19.41 2.95 1.71
CA ARG A 44 -19.56 1.76 2.54
C ARG A 44 -18.38 1.67 3.53
N ASP A 45 -18.55 0.91 4.62
CA ASP A 45 -17.47 0.71 5.61
C ASP A 45 -16.44 -0.32 5.09
N PRO A 46 -15.20 0.11 4.74
CA PRO A 46 -14.18 -0.80 4.24
C PRO A 46 -13.72 -1.84 5.27
N ARG A 47 -13.95 -1.61 6.57
CA ARG A 47 -13.54 -2.55 7.64
C ARG A 47 -14.28 -3.88 7.56
N ARG A 48 -15.47 -3.93 6.94
CA ARG A 48 -16.21 -5.16 6.66
C ARG A 48 -15.43 -6.17 5.82
N LEU A 49 -14.43 -5.70 5.05
CA LEU A 49 -13.55 -6.59 4.30
C LEU A 49 -12.68 -7.46 5.22
N LEU A 50 -12.43 -6.99 6.46
CA LEU A 50 -11.65 -7.72 7.45
C LEU A 50 -12.47 -8.83 8.13
N ASP A 51 -13.77 -8.67 8.25
CA ASP A 51 -14.68 -9.64 8.88
C ASP A 51 -14.73 -10.96 8.08
N ALA A 52 -14.44 -10.91 6.79
CA ALA A 52 -14.41 -12.08 5.91
C ALA A 52 -13.09 -12.88 5.97
N LEU A 53 -12.07 -12.39 6.72
CA LEU A 53 -10.77 -13.02 6.78
C LEU A 53 -10.75 -14.14 7.83
N ALA A 54 -10.59 -15.39 7.38
CA ALA A 54 -10.52 -16.54 8.28
C ALA A 54 -9.26 -16.55 9.16
N ARG A 55 -8.14 -16.01 8.66
CA ARG A 55 -6.84 -15.97 9.35
C ARG A 55 -6.08 -14.70 8.93
N PRO A 56 -6.21 -13.60 9.67
CA PRO A 56 -5.40 -12.41 9.43
C PRO A 56 -3.93 -12.70 9.74
N ARG A 57 -3.03 -12.02 9.02
CA ARG A 57 -1.59 -12.09 9.25
C ARG A 57 -1.22 -11.33 10.52
N LEU A 58 -0.01 -11.60 11.04
CA LEU A 58 0.55 -10.83 12.14
C LEU A 58 0.66 -9.33 11.77
N PRO A 59 0.66 -8.44 12.78
CA PRO A 59 0.84 -7.01 12.54
C PRO A 59 2.16 -6.72 11.83
N GLN A 60 2.09 -6.01 10.71
CA GLN A 60 3.23 -5.53 9.95
C GLN A 60 2.92 -4.14 9.38
N ALA A 61 3.93 -3.29 9.36
CA ALA A 61 3.84 -1.99 8.69
C ALA A 61 3.82 -2.16 7.17
N CYS A 62 3.16 -1.27 6.46
CA CYS A 62 3.18 -1.27 5.01
C CYS A 62 3.00 0.13 4.45
N PHE A 63 3.42 0.32 3.19
CA PHE A 63 3.02 1.44 2.36
C PHE A 63 2.07 0.96 1.27
N VAL A 64 1.05 1.76 0.98
CA VAL A 64 0.17 1.55 -0.16
C VAL A 64 0.41 2.69 -1.14
N SER A 65 0.85 2.35 -2.35
CA SER A 65 1.09 3.30 -3.42
C SER A 65 0.07 3.13 -4.54
N LEU A 66 -0.41 4.24 -5.05
CA LEU A 66 -1.36 4.32 -6.15
C LEU A 66 -0.67 5.00 -7.33
N LYS A 67 -0.78 4.40 -8.52
CA LYS A 67 -0.28 4.97 -9.77
C LYS A 67 -1.41 5.10 -10.77
N LEU A 68 -1.44 6.21 -11.50
CA LEU A 68 -2.36 6.45 -12.61
C LEU A 68 -1.55 6.81 -13.85
N GLY A 69 -1.67 6.01 -14.91
CA GLY A 69 -0.87 6.19 -16.12
C GLY A 69 0.65 6.10 -15.87
N GLY A 70 1.09 5.26 -14.93
CA GLY A 70 2.50 5.10 -14.55
C GLY A 70 3.04 6.18 -13.59
N ARG A 71 2.28 7.24 -13.29
CA ARG A 71 2.69 8.34 -12.40
C ARG A 71 2.12 8.14 -11.01
N LEU A 72 2.85 8.58 -9.98
CA LEU A 72 2.37 8.55 -8.60
C LEU A 72 1.06 9.35 -8.47
N ARG A 73 0.06 8.77 -7.79
CA ARG A 73 -1.26 9.36 -7.56
C ARG A 73 -1.64 9.39 -6.07
N GLY A 74 -0.93 8.66 -5.24
CA GLY A 74 -1.06 8.63 -3.79
C GLY A 74 -0.10 7.61 -3.21
N CYS A 75 0.44 7.89 -2.01
CA CYS A 75 1.31 6.96 -1.28
C CYS A 75 1.33 7.32 0.19
N ILE A 76 0.73 6.49 1.02
CA ILE A 76 0.76 6.62 2.48
C ILE A 76 1.13 5.26 3.08
N GLY A 77 1.79 5.28 4.21
CA GLY A 77 2.14 4.09 4.95
C GLY A 77 2.60 4.38 6.36
N THR A 78 2.93 3.33 7.06
CA THR A 78 3.45 3.34 8.43
C THR A 78 4.81 2.65 8.45
N ILE A 79 5.64 2.97 9.44
CA ILE A 79 6.97 2.37 9.63
C ILE A 79 6.91 1.26 10.67
N LEU A 80 6.00 1.42 11.62
CA LEU A 80 5.65 0.43 12.63
C LEU A 80 4.16 0.10 12.47
N PRO A 81 3.74 -1.14 12.75
CA PRO A 81 2.33 -1.50 12.67
C PRO A 81 1.52 -0.75 13.72
N VAL A 82 0.40 -0.15 13.33
CA VAL A 82 -0.55 0.54 14.21
C VAL A 82 -1.90 -0.17 14.28
N HIS A 83 -2.10 -1.19 13.45
CA HIS A 83 -3.29 -2.01 13.41
C HIS A 83 -3.01 -3.47 13.79
N PRO A 84 -4.03 -4.23 14.22
CA PRO A 84 -3.84 -5.60 14.76
C PRO A 84 -3.45 -6.65 13.72
N SER A 85 -3.44 -6.33 12.43
CA SER A 85 -3.03 -7.24 11.37
C SER A 85 -2.51 -6.46 10.16
N LEU A 86 -1.73 -7.13 9.30
CA LEU A 86 -1.26 -6.57 8.02
C LEU A 86 -2.44 -6.14 7.13
N GLU A 87 -3.50 -6.93 7.10
CA GLU A 87 -4.69 -6.61 6.29
C GLU A 87 -5.37 -5.33 6.78
N ALA A 88 -5.48 -5.13 8.09
CA ALA A 88 -6.05 -3.92 8.67
C ALA A 88 -5.15 -2.70 8.39
N GLU A 89 -3.83 -2.87 8.43
CA GLU A 89 -2.85 -1.85 8.04
C GLU A 89 -3.01 -1.47 6.57
N ILE A 90 -3.15 -2.46 5.68
CA ILE A 90 -3.37 -2.24 4.24
C ILE A 90 -4.67 -1.48 3.99
N VAL A 91 -5.77 -1.86 4.62
CA VAL A 91 -7.07 -1.17 4.48
C VAL A 91 -6.96 0.29 4.88
N ALA A 92 -6.36 0.57 6.05
CA ALA A 92 -6.19 1.93 6.55
C ALA A 92 -5.30 2.79 5.63
N ASN A 93 -4.15 2.23 5.19
CA ASN A 93 -3.21 2.92 4.32
C ASN A 93 -3.74 3.09 2.88
N ALA A 94 -4.54 2.17 2.36
CA ALA A 94 -5.22 2.32 1.06
C ALA A 94 -6.21 3.48 1.08
N ILE A 95 -7.01 3.60 2.13
CA ILE A 95 -7.92 4.73 2.32
C ILE A 95 -7.14 6.04 2.45
N ALA A 96 -6.08 6.05 3.27
CA ALA A 96 -5.24 7.23 3.46
C ALA A 96 -4.58 7.68 2.15
N SER A 97 -4.00 6.74 1.38
CA SER A 97 -3.36 7.02 0.08
C SER A 97 -4.33 7.58 -0.96
N SER A 98 -5.58 7.11 -0.93
CA SER A 98 -6.59 7.54 -1.91
C SER A 98 -7.32 8.82 -1.52
N GLN A 99 -7.46 9.13 -0.22
CA GLN A 99 -8.33 10.21 0.23
C GLN A 99 -7.63 11.27 1.08
N ARG A 100 -6.45 10.99 1.64
CA ARG A 100 -5.80 11.84 2.64
C ARG A 100 -4.34 12.14 2.36
N ASP A 101 -3.81 11.78 1.19
CA ASP A 101 -2.47 12.19 0.79
C ASP A 101 -2.47 13.68 0.45
N PRO A 102 -1.76 14.54 1.22
CA PRO A 102 -1.85 15.99 1.06
C PRO A 102 -1.26 16.50 -0.28
N ARG A 103 -0.54 15.67 -1.00
CA ARG A 103 0.07 16.02 -2.29
C ARG A 103 -0.91 15.92 -3.46
N PHE A 104 -2.06 15.27 -3.27
CA PHE A 104 -3.02 14.96 -4.32
C PHE A 104 -4.47 15.22 -3.87
N PRO A 105 -5.37 15.61 -4.77
CA PRO A 105 -6.79 15.60 -4.46
C PRO A 105 -7.29 14.18 -4.22
N PRO A 106 -8.39 13.97 -3.49
CA PRO A 106 -8.99 12.65 -3.30
C PRO A 106 -9.21 11.92 -4.63
N VAL A 107 -8.94 10.61 -4.64
CA VAL A 107 -9.19 9.73 -5.80
C VAL A 107 -10.69 9.68 -6.07
N THR A 108 -11.05 9.72 -7.35
CA THR A 108 -12.45 9.63 -7.80
C THR A 108 -12.81 8.21 -8.25
N ARG A 109 -14.13 7.95 -8.35
CA ARG A 109 -14.63 6.66 -8.87
C ARG A 109 -14.15 6.37 -10.30
N ALA A 110 -14.09 7.39 -11.15
CA ALA A 110 -13.66 7.25 -12.54
C ALA A 110 -12.17 6.90 -12.68
N GLU A 111 -11.35 7.23 -11.68
CA GLU A 111 -9.93 6.87 -11.67
C GLU A 111 -9.68 5.43 -11.23
N LEU A 112 -10.55 4.86 -10.38
CA LEU A 112 -10.31 3.60 -9.69
C LEU A 112 -10.01 2.43 -10.64
N GLU A 113 -10.71 2.33 -11.77
CA GLU A 113 -10.49 1.25 -12.76
C GLU A 113 -9.13 1.33 -13.48
N ARG A 114 -8.53 2.52 -13.47
CA ARG A 114 -7.24 2.82 -14.12
C ARG A 114 -6.09 2.86 -13.13
N ILE A 115 -6.39 2.88 -11.81
CA ILE A 115 -5.38 2.91 -10.76
C ILE A 115 -4.71 1.54 -10.65
N ARG A 116 -3.38 1.56 -10.65
CA ARG A 116 -2.55 0.42 -10.24
C ARG A 116 -2.15 0.59 -8.78
N VAL A 117 -2.38 -0.46 -8.00
CA VAL A 117 -2.05 -0.50 -6.57
C VAL A 117 -0.78 -1.32 -6.39
N SER A 118 0.12 -0.84 -5.56
CA SER A 118 1.24 -1.63 -5.02
C SER A 118 1.28 -1.53 -3.50
N VAL A 119 1.75 -2.60 -2.86
CA VAL A 119 1.90 -2.68 -1.41
C VAL A 119 3.34 -3.07 -1.10
N ASP A 120 4.02 -2.24 -0.33
CA ASP A 120 5.34 -2.51 0.22
C ASP A 120 5.14 -2.93 1.69
N VAL A 121 5.39 -4.21 2.01
CA VAL A 121 5.30 -4.77 3.37
C VAL A 121 6.67 -4.72 4.02
N LEU A 122 6.76 -4.12 5.21
CA LEU A 122 8.02 -3.90 5.91
C LEU A 122 8.25 -5.00 6.95
N SER A 123 9.52 -5.46 7.06
CA SER A 123 9.94 -6.20 8.25
C SER A 123 9.97 -5.28 9.47
N LEU A 124 9.99 -5.84 10.67
CA LEU A 124 10.30 -5.06 11.86
C LEU A 124 11.70 -4.44 11.69
N PRO A 125 11.89 -3.16 12.09
CA PRO A 125 13.20 -2.54 12.09
C PRO A 125 14.14 -3.22 13.10
N GLU A 126 15.41 -3.38 12.73
CA GLU A 126 16.48 -3.86 13.59
C GLU A 126 17.55 -2.79 13.80
N ASP A 127 18.04 -2.62 15.01
CA ASP A 127 19.13 -1.70 15.34
C ASP A 127 20.43 -2.15 14.68
N ILE A 128 21.18 -1.21 14.12
CA ILE A 128 22.51 -1.46 13.56
C ILE A 128 23.53 -0.49 14.14
N PRO A 129 24.73 -1.00 14.54
CA PRO A 129 25.76 -0.17 15.16
C PRO A 129 26.52 0.71 14.14
N SER A 130 26.41 0.44 12.85
CA SER A 130 27.19 1.12 11.83
C SER A 130 26.49 1.12 10.47
N ALA A 131 26.72 2.21 9.71
CA ALA A 131 26.29 2.35 8.32
C ALA A 131 26.90 1.29 7.38
N SER A 132 28.00 0.63 7.76
CA SER A 132 28.59 -0.46 6.98
C SER A 132 27.70 -1.69 6.83
N LEU A 133 26.65 -1.80 7.67
CA LEU A 133 25.65 -2.86 7.62
C LEU A 133 24.43 -2.52 6.74
N LEU A 134 24.45 -1.36 6.09
CA LEU A 134 23.46 -0.94 5.11
C LEU A 134 23.87 -1.35 3.70
N ASP A 135 22.87 -1.83 2.96
CA ASP A 135 22.90 -1.96 1.51
C ASP A 135 21.65 -1.25 0.97
N PRO A 136 21.79 -0.11 0.28
CA PRO A 136 20.65 0.68 -0.20
C PRO A 136 19.69 -0.06 -1.12
N ARG A 137 20.16 -1.11 -1.80
CA ARG A 137 19.31 -1.94 -2.66
C ARG A 137 18.47 -2.94 -1.89
N ARG A 138 18.97 -3.36 -0.73
CA ARG A 138 18.35 -4.42 0.08
C ARG A 138 17.61 -3.88 1.28
N TYR A 139 18.15 -2.85 1.94
CA TYR A 139 17.64 -2.34 3.20
C TYR A 139 17.11 -0.92 3.08
N GLY A 140 15.89 -0.70 3.58
CA GLY A 140 15.47 0.61 4.01
C GLY A 140 16.19 1.00 5.30
N VAL A 141 16.23 2.29 5.59
CA VAL A 141 16.88 2.83 6.79
C VAL A 141 15.97 3.80 7.53
N ILE A 142 16.02 3.73 8.85
CA ILE A 142 15.49 4.75 9.76
C ILE A 142 16.68 5.41 10.42
N VAL A 143 16.74 6.73 10.30
CA VAL A 143 17.76 7.56 10.98
C VAL A 143 17.05 8.37 12.03
N SER A 144 17.45 8.25 13.29
CA SER A 144 16.85 8.94 14.42
C SER A 144 17.86 9.77 15.20
N SER A 145 17.41 10.92 15.71
CA SER A 145 18.18 11.78 16.62
C SER A 145 17.23 12.46 17.60
N GLY A 146 17.18 11.97 18.82
CA GLY A 146 16.18 12.40 19.78
C GLY A 146 14.75 12.12 19.29
N ALA A 147 13.91 13.15 19.23
CA ALA A 147 12.54 13.04 18.73
C ALA A 147 12.42 13.14 17.19
N ARG A 148 13.52 13.41 16.49
CA ARG A 148 13.53 13.56 15.04
C ARG A 148 13.84 12.23 14.37
N SER A 149 13.16 11.91 13.27
CA SER A 149 13.47 10.72 12.49
C SER A 149 13.15 10.91 11.03
N GLY A 150 13.96 10.28 10.17
CA GLY A 150 13.71 10.20 8.74
C GLY A 150 13.81 8.76 8.27
N VAL A 151 13.02 8.42 7.27
CA VAL A 151 12.93 7.06 6.75
C VAL A 151 13.08 7.05 5.24
N LEU A 152 13.78 6.06 4.75
CA LEU A 152 13.93 5.81 3.32
C LEU A 152 13.75 4.32 3.02
N LEU A 153 12.94 4.01 2.03
CA LEU A 153 12.76 2.65 1.51
C LEU A 153 14.01 2.22 0.73
N PRO A 154 14.23 0.91 0.56
CA PRO A 154 15.33 0.40 -0.27
C PRO A 154 15.04 0.58 -1.75
N ASP A 155 16.09 0.37 -2.56
CA ASP A 155 16.04 0.25 -4.02
C ASP A 155 15.39 1.47 -4.71
N LEU A 156 15.82 2.66 -4.30
CA LEU A 156 15.37 3.91 -4.90
C LEU A 156 16.38 4.43 -5.93
N PRO A 157 15.91 4.90 -7.11
CA PRO A 157 16.80 5.47 -8.12
C PRO A 157 17.66 6.62 -7.57
N GLY A 158 18.98 6.58 -7.85
CA GLY A 158 19.94 7.59 -7.40
C GLY A 158 20.35 7.49 -5.93
N VAL A 159 20.01 6.37 -5.26
CA VAL A 159 20.39 6.08 -3.87
C VAL A 159 21.26 4.83 -3.84
N ASP A 160 22.53 4.98 -4.21
CA ASP A 160 23.45 3.86 -4.42
C ASP A 160 24.43 3.63 -3.26
N THR A 161 24.45 4.52 -2.26
CA THR A 161 25.35 4.41 -1.11
C THR A 161 24.64 4.61 0.22
N PRO A 162 25.09 3.94 1.32
CA PRO A 162 24.59 4.17 2.67
C PRO A 162 24.66 5.65 3.10
N ALA A 163 25.74 6.34 2.73
CA ALA A 163 25.92 7.75 3.05
C ALA A 163 24.81 8.61 2.40
N ARG A 164 24.43 8.32 1.15
CA ARG A 164 23.33 9.00 0.46
C ARG A 164 22.00 8.71 1.10
N GLN A 165 21.75 7.45 1.48
CA GLN A 165 20.54 7.05 2.22
C GLN A 165 20.40 7.86 3.52
N ILE A 166 21.46 7.91 4.32
CA ILE A 166 21.47 8.61 5.61
C ILE A 166 21.28 10.12 5.40
N ALA A 167 21.94 10.72 4.41
CA ALA A 167 21.78 12.14 4.13
C ALA A 167 20.33 12.50 3.80
N ILE A 168 19.66 11.72 2.94
CA ILE A 168 18.26 11.93 2.58
C ILE A 168 17.36 11.76 3.82
N CYS A 169 17.63 10.78 4.69
CA CYS A 169 16.88 10.61 5.93
C CYS A 169 17.06 11.77 6.89
N ARG A 170 18.28 12.32 6.99
CA ARG A 170 18.52 13.52 7.80
C ARG A 170 17.72 14.72 7.28
N ASP A 171 17.72 14.96 5.98
CA ASP A 171 16.93 16.04 5.36
C ASP A 171 15.43 15.85 5.62
N LYS A 172 14.91 14.64 5.44
CA LYS A 172 13.49 14.32 5.67
C LYS A 172 13.07 14.46 7.14
N GLY A 173 13.97 14.16 8.06
CA GLY A 173 13.73 14.22 9.50
C GLY A 173 14.15 15.54 10.14
N ASP A 174 14.62 16.52 9.36
CA ASP A 174 15.18 17.77 9.85
C ASP A 174 16.28 17.54 10.93
N ILE A 175 17.16 16.54 10.70
CA ILE A 175 18.24 16.14 11.60
C ILE A 175 19.53 16.85 11.18
N PRO A 176 20.14 17.69 12.06
CA PRO A 176 21.38 18.37 11.74
C PRO A 176 22.51 17.44 11.30
N PRO A 177 23.42 17.87 10.41
CA PRO A 177 24.47 17.00 9.85
C PRO A 177 25.42 16.43 10.90
N ASP A 178 25.68 17.18 11.95
CA ASP A 178 26.59 16.86 13.07
C ASP A 178 25.90 16.22 14.28
N ALA A 179 24.55 16.13 14.27
CA ALA A 179 23.81 15.50 15.37
C ALA A 179 24.13 14.00 15.47
N PRO A 180 24.28 13.45 16.68
CA PRO A 180 24.41 12.01 16.86
C PRO A 180 23.15 11.29 16.39
N ILE A 181 23.33 10.15 15.71
CA ILE A 181 22.22 9.38 15.15
C ILE A 181 22.24 7.93 15.63
N ALA A 182 21.03 7.38 15.76
CA ALA A 182 20.79 5.94 15.80
C ALA A 182 20.32 5.47 14.41
N LEU A 183 20.72 4.26 14.06
CA LEU A 183 20.39 3.64 12.76
C LEU A 183 19.61 2.36 12.99
N GLN A 184 18.51 2.22 12.25
CA GLN A 184 17.80 0.95 12.10
C GLN A 184 17.66 0.64 10.63
N ARG A 185 17.66 -0.65 10.28
CA ARG A 185 17.39 -1.12 8.92
C ARG A 185 16.18 -2.04 8.91
N PHE A 186 15.54 -2.16 7.76
CA PHE A 186 14.43 -3.07 7.52
C PHE A 186 14.43 -3.54 6.07
N THR A 187 13.81 -4.68 5.81
CA THR A 187 13.56 -5.18 4.46
C THR A 187 12.15 -4.83 4.00
N VAL A 188 11.95 -4.85 2.68
CA VAL A 188 10.64 -4.60 2.05
C VAL A 188 10.32 -5.76 1.11
N GLU A 189 9.14 -6.37 1.30
CA GLU A 189 8.52 -7.22 0.29
C GLU A 189 7.60 -6.34 -0.57
N ARG A 190 8.00 -6.13 -1.83
CA ARG A 190 7.23 -5.32 -2.78
C ARG A 190 6.26 -6.19 -3.56
N ILE A 191 4.96 -5.88 -3.47
CA ILE A 191 3.87 -6.58 -4.14
C ILE A 191 3.24 -5.62 -5.14
N GLY A 192 3.27 -6.00 -6.41
CA GLY A 192 2.84 -5.14 -7.51
C GLY A 192 3.90 -4.13 -7.94
N SER A 193 3.74 -3.57 -9.14
CA SER A 193 4.68 -2.62 -9.78
C SER A 193 3.92 -1.46 -10.42
#